data_1fc543bbe053f5200e31d7f0646f521d
#
_entry.id   1fc543bbe053f5200e31d7f0646f521d
#
_cell.length_a   1.000
_cell.length_b   1.000
_cell.length_c   1.000
_cell.angle_alpha   90.00
_cell.angle_beta   90.00
_cell.angle_gamma   90.00
#
_symmetry.space_group_name_H-M   'P 1'
#
loop_
_entity.id
_entity.type
_entity.pdbx_description
1 polymer ?
#
loop_
_entity_poly.entity_id
_entity_poly.type
_entity_poly.pdbx_seq_one_letter_code
_entity_poly.pdbx_strand_id
1 'polypeptide(L)'
;MPPHPLSDGRVAHALSIVDSIELPYPASYLLAAFIHGSFDPVSAACYVSDRLSVGSAQSLVSDWVYILECITRNGSPPEPPDAAARRAIARRDGARCCVTGKKGTIFDPLCILPILPIPRGWITEEKRGFDMLGIFLGPQNRDWWLDYVRNPRFVTPYGNHWLIQQSAATSFANGFVYLEQLHSSMIEYRVSYVHIGLRDPVELNGSLPLLGDHSRSGIKHVSPRLIDTHARLCNSIRFLDIAKRIAPEILGEPLSAPLILHPLSSQRGRSIQGLASEALSAMLPLTAVINAIVALWLLVPSRVRIAAYELLRRLGRALYGASKDWSSVQRLPFGLYLKFNGEPASLRNEFNSLRLVRQYTTVPVPKPIDVAILSSSQAYLLTTRLPGVALTCAQHDLSDRDGERIVGQMKDYLTQVRSIPNSVNLDTPICNTLGEACRDSRIRNERPVGPFPDEASFSQVLRFSDEPSRRGHRIVFTHADLNPRNILVDEVTQKDGSRGWSVTGIVDWEFSGYYPEYWEYTKALFEGFRWIKRYNDMVKDIFRYFGDYSNELEVETRSWEMGDGV
;
A
#
# COMPACT_ATOMS: atom_id res chain seq x y z
N MET A 1 13.95 3.13 -14.23
CA MET A 1 14.63 2.11 -15.07
C MET A 1 14.01 0.78 -14.74
N PRO A 2 13.62 -0.04 -15.70
CA PRO A 2 13.36 -1.45 -15.40
C PRO A 2 14.63 -2.02 -14.79
N PRO A 3 14.56 -2.96 -13.83
CA PRO A 3 15.74 -3.55 -13.25
C PRO A 3 16.56 -4.17 -14.37
N HIS A 4 17.80 -3.74 -14.51
CA HIS A 4 18.76 -4.40 -15.40
C HIS A 4 18.84 -5.87 -14.97
N PRO A 5 18.82 -6.84 -15.87
CA PRO A 5 18.78 -8.27 -15.55
C PRO A 5 20.09 -8.84 -15.00
N LEU A 6 20.95 -8.02 -14.43
CA LEU A 6 22.09 -8.38 -13.61
C LEU A 6 21.98 -7.58 -12.32
N SER A 7 21.14 -8.02 -11.38
CA SER A 7 21.30 -7.61 -9.98
C SER A 7 22.69 -8.14 -9.57
N ASP A 8 23.68 -7.26 -9.51
CA ASP A 8 25.02 -7.61 -9.05
C ASP A 8 24.85 -8.27 -7.67
N GLY A 9 25.39 -9.46 -7.49
CA GLY A 9 25.26 -10.22 -6.24
C GLY A 9 25.66 -9.42 -5.00
N ARG A 10 26.44 -8.33 -5.16
CA ARG A 10 26.83 -7.40 -4.09
C ARG A 10 25.65 -6.57 -3.56
N VAL A 11 24.75 -6.14 -4.42
CA VAL A 11 23.53 -5.40 -3.98
C VAL A 11 22.63 -6.34 -3.18
N ALA A 12 22.36 -7.54 -3.70
CA ALA A 12 21.57 -8.55 -3.00
C ALA A 12 22.20 -8.95 -1.66
N HIS A 13 23.52 -9.12 -1.61
CA HIS A 13 24.25 -9.42 -0.39
C HIS A 13 24.16 -8.30 0.64
N ALA A 14 24.36 -7.03 0.25
CA ALA A 14 24.24 -5.89 1.16
C ALA A 14 22.82 -5.76 1.72
N LEU A 15 21.79 -5.94 0.90
CA LEU A 15 20.41 -5.93 1.36
C LEU A 15 20.12 -7.07 2.33
N SER A 16 20.66 -8.27 2.09
CA SER A 16 20.56 -9.40 3.02
C SER A 16 21.23 -9.10 4.37
N ILE A 17 22.38 -8.42 4.38
CA ILE A 17 23.02 -7.96 5.63
C ILE A 17 22.11 -6.96 6.35
N VAL A 18 21.60 -5.93 5.65
CA VAL A 18 20.69 -4.95 6.22
C VAL A 18 19.44 -5.60 6.81
N ASP A 19 18.86 -6.59 6.13
CA ASP A 19 17.68 -7.33 6.59
C ASP A 19 17.98 -8.27 7.77
N SER A 20 19.24 -8.71 7.95
CA SER A 20 19.64 -9.58 9.06
C SER A 20 19.91 -8.82 10.37
N ILE A 21 20.08 -7.49 10.30
CA ILE A 21 20.32 -6.65 11.47
C ILE A 21 18.96 -6.28 12.10
N GLU A 22 18.86 -6.46 13.41
CA GLU A 22 17.68 -6.01 14.18
C GLU A 22 17.66 -4.47 14.29
N LEU A 23 17.20 -3.82 13.22
CA LEU A 23 16.91 -2.41 13.19
C LEU A 23 15.40 -2.19 13.35
N PRO A 24 14.97 -1.22 14.17
CA PRO A 24 13.55 -0.88 14.28
C PRO A 24 13.02 -0.39 12.92
N TYR A 25 11.82 -0.78 12.58
CA TYR A 25 11.15 -0.28 11.38
C TYR A 25 10.92 1.25 11.47
N PRO A 26 11.20 2.08 10.43
CA PRO A 26 11.62 1.73 9.07
C PRO A 26 13.14 1.90 8.79
N ALA A 27 14.02 1.77 9.78
CA ALA A 27 15.46 2.05 9.63
C ALA A 27 16.16 1.21 8.55
N SER A 28 15.87 -0.10 8.48
CA SER A 28 16.40 -0.98 7.43
C SER A 28 15.95 -0.54 6.04
N TYR A 29 14.69 -0.10 5.90
CA TYR A 29 14.16 0.40 4.65
C TYR A 29 14.77 1.74 4.22
N LEU A 30 15.18 2.61 5.17
CA LEU A 30 15.94 3.81 4.86
C LEU A 30 17.31 3.48 4.24
N LEU A 31 18.01 2.45 4.76
CA LEU A 31 19.27 1.98 4.18
C LEU A 31 19.06 1.32 2.82
N ALA A 32 18.04 0.50 2.67
CA ALA A 32 17.68 -0.07 1.38
C ALA A 32 17.34 1.03 0.35
N ALA A 33 16.59 2.06 0.75
CA ALA A 33 16.29 3.21 -0.10
C ALA A 33 17.53 4.03 -0.47
N PHE A 34 18.53 4.12 0.43
CA PHE A 34 19.84 4.70 0.11
C PHE A 34 20.54 3.91 -0.99
N ILE A 35 20.62 2.57 -0.87
CA ILE A 35 21.27 1.71 -1.87
C ILE A 35 20.57 1.85 -3.22
N HIS A 36 19.25 1.66 -3.27
CA HIS A 36 18.50 1.67 -4.52
C HIS A 36 18.39 3.06 -5.18
N GLY A 37 18.34 4.14 -4.38
CA GLY A 37 18.25 5.51 -4.88
C GLY A 37 19.59 6.09 -5.33
N SER A 38 20.72 5.47 -4.97
CA SER A 38 22.05 5.99 -5.28
C SER A 38 22.34 6.01 -6.78
N PHE A 39 23.31 6.84 -7.17
CA PHE A 39 23.78 6.93 -8.56
C PHE A 39 24.34 5.61 -9.06
N ASP A 40 25.10 4.92 -8.22
CA ASP A 40 25.59 3.57 -8.44
C ASP A 40 25.19 2.68 -7.25
N PRO A 41 24.16 1.84 -7.39
CA PRO A 41 23.71 0.94 -6.33
C PRO A 41 24.78 -0.04 -5.85
N VAL A 42 25.73 -0.44 -6.72
CA VAL A 42 26.82 -1.36 -6.37
C VAL A 42 27.81 -0.69 -5.43
N SER A 43 28.25 0.52 -5.74
CA SER A 43 29.12 1.31 -4.87
C SER A 43 28.44 1.62 -3.52
N ALA A 44 27.14 1.90 -3.54
CA ALA A 44 26.37 2.13 -2.31
C ALA A 44 26.26 0.85 -1.46
N ALA A 45 26.05 -0.29 -2.09
CA ALA A 45 26.03 -1.59 -1.41
C ALA A 45 27.37 -1.92 -0.74
N CYS A 46 28.47 -1.73 -1.44
CA CYS A 46 29.81 -1.87 -0.86
C CYS A 46 30.02 -0.92 0.32
N TYR A 47 29.69 0.37 0.14
CA TYR A 47 29.82 1.38 1.21
C TYR A 47 29.00 0.99 2.47
N VAL A 48 27.75 0.56 2.30
CA VAL A 48 26.91 0.12 3.43
C VAL A 48 27.51 -1.10 4.11
N SER A 49 27.93 -2.12 3.34
CA SER A 49 28.55 -3.34 3.89
C SER A 49 29.83 -3.03 4.69
N ASP A 50 30.72 -2.19 4.12
CA ASP A 50 31.96 -1.78 4.78
C ASP A 50 31.69 -1.01 6.08
N ARG A 51 30.71 -0.10 6.05
CA ARG A 51 30.34 0.67 7.24
C ARG A 51 29.68 -0.18 8.32
N LEU A 52 28.88 -1.18 7.95
CA LEU A 52 28.27 -2.11 8.90
C LEU A 52 29.29 -3.07 9.52
N SER A 53 30.39 -3.39 8.83
CA SER A 53 31.45 -4.23 9.38
C SER A 53 32.29 -3.54 10.45
N VAL A 54 32.38 -2.21 10.45
CA VAL A 54 33.26 -1.41 11.32
C VAL A 54 32.49 -0.60 12.36
N GLY A 55 31.21 -0.33 12.12
CA GLY A 55 30.42 0.61 12.92
C GLY A 55 29.01 0.15 13.26
N SER A 56 28.28 0.99 13.98
CA SER A 56 26.88 0.76 14.35
C SER A 56 25.95 1.06 13.15
N ALA A 57 25.02 0.14 12.88
CA ALA A 57 23.97 0.34 11.88
C ALA A 57 23.11 1.58 12.19
N GLN A 58 22.82 1.83 13.46
CA GLN A 58 22.07 3.01 13.90
C GLN A 58 22.80 4.32 13.55
N SER A 59 24.12 4.34 13.65
CA SER A 59 24.93 5.48 13.25
C SER A 59 24.84 5.76 11.75
N LEU A 60 24.85 4.72 10.92
CA LEU A 60 24.70 4.85 9.48
C LEU A 60 23.31 5.38 9.08
N VAL A 61 22.26 4.90 9.75
CA VAL A 61 20.88 5.41 9.59
C VAL A 61 20.82 6.89 9.98
N SER A 62 21.39 7.27 11.14
CA SER A 62 21.40 8.66 11.59
C SER A 62 22.13 9.60 10.62
N ASP A 63 23.22 9.13 9.99
CA ASP A 63 23.93 9.91 8.96
C ASP A 63 23.06 10.15 7.74
N TRP A 64 22.37 9.11 7.27
CA TRP A 64 21.49 9.23 6.13
C TRP A 64 20.31 10.15 6.41
N VAL A 65 19.67 9.99 7.57
CA VAL A 65 18.58 10.86 8.02
C VAL A 65 19.03 12.33 8.08
N TYR A 66 20.21 12.60 8.65
CA TYR A 66 20.77 13.95 8.69
C TYR A 66 20.91 14.57 7.30
N ILE A 67 21.48 13.83 6.35
CA ILE A 67 21.62 14.30 4.95
C ILE A 67 20.24 14.57 4.31
N LEU A 68 19.30 13.65 4.49
CA LEU A 68 17.94 13.82 3.96
C LEU A 68 17.26 15.07 4.50
N GLU A 69 17.37 15.31 5.80
CA GLU A 69 16.78 16.51 6.42
C GLU A 69 17.42 17.79 5.93
N CYS A 70 18.73 17.83 5.75
CA CYS A 70 19.43 18.98 5.19
C CYS A 70 18.96 19.31 3.78
N ILE A 71 18.74 18.30 2.93
CA ILE A 71 18.33 18.49 1.53
C ILE A 71 16.84 18.82 1.41
N THR A 72 15.99 18.29 2.31
CA THR A 72 14.52 18.39 2.16
C THR A 72 13.89 19.40 3.11
N ARG A 73 13.84 19.09 4.41
CA ARG A 73 13.02 19.84 5.40
C ARG A 73 13.71 21.05 6.01
N ASN A 74 15.01 20.95 6.24
CA ASN A 74 15.80 22.02 6.83
C ASN A 74 16.45 22.92 5.77
N GLY A 75 16.16 22.67 4.50
CA GLY A 75 16.61 23.49 3.40
C GLY A 75 16.03 24.91 3.44
N SER A 76 16.81 25.88 2.95
CA SER A 76 16.31 27.22 2.73
C SER A 76 15.48 27.28 1.47
N PRO A 77 14.33 27.98 1.46
CA PRO A 77 13.71 28.30 0.19
C PRO A 77 14.68 29.13 -0.65
N PRO A 78 14.86 28.80 -1.93
CA PRO A 78 15.63 29.67 -2.82
C PRO A 78 14.94 31.04 -2.95
N GLU A 79 15.72 32.04 -3.35
CA GLU A 79 15.19 33.40 -3.55
C GLU A 79 13.97 33.36 -4.51
N PRO A 80 12.81 33.90 -4.10
CA PRO A 80 11.62 33.84 -4.93
C PRO A 80 11.82 34.65 -6.22
N PRO A 81 11.33 34.15 -7.37
CA PRO A 81 11.44 34.88 -8.63
C PRO A 81 10.73 36.23 -8.54
N ASP A 82 11.32 37.27 -9.11
CA ASP A 82 10.70 38.59 -9.27
C ASP A 82 9.49 38.53 -10.23
N ALA A 83 8.77 39.63 -10.37
CA ALA A 83 7.55 39.66 -11.19
C ALA A 83 7.82 39.41 -12.69
N ALA A 84 8.99 39.74 -13.20
CA ALA A 84 9.38 39.48 -14.59
C ALA A 84 9.71 37.99 -14.79
N ALA A 85 10.50 37.41 -13.89
CA ALA A 85 10.84 36.00 -13.90
C ALA A 85 9.58 35.11 -13.72
N ARG A 86 8.65 35.48 -12.83
CA ARG A 86 7.37 34.75 -12.68
C ARG A 86 6.56 34.71 -13.98
N ARG A 87 6.43 35.84 -14.67
CA ARG A 87 5.76 35.88 -15.98
C ARG A 87 6.47 35.05 -17.03
N ALA A 88 7.80 35.06 -17.02
CA ALA A 88 8.60 34.25 -17.92
C ALA A 88 8.46 32.76 -17.64
N ILE A 89 8.51 32.33 -16.37
CA ILE A 89 8.28 30.93 -15.96
C ILE A 89 6.88 30.47 -16.38
N ALA A 90 5.85 31.27 -16.13
CA ALA A 90 4.48 30.92 -16.52
C ALA A 90 4.33 30.77 -18.04
N ARG A 91 5.02 31.61 -18.84
CA ARG A 91 5.06 31.48 -20.31
C ARG A 91 5.83 30.24 -20.75
N ARG A 92 7.03 30.03 -20.18
CA ARG A 92 7.83 28.83 -20.44
C ARG A 92 7.01 27.55 -20.25
N ASP A 93 6.28 27.46 -19.16
CA ASP A 93 5.51 26.27 -18.76
C ASP A 93 4.10 26.24 -19.39
N GLY A 94 3.82 27.12 -20.36
CA GLY A 94 2.57 27.12 -21.13
C GLY A 94 1.30 27.42 -20.30
N ALA A 95 1.44 28.13 -19.17
CA ALA A 95 0.37 28.41 -18.20
C ALA A 95 -0.37 27.14 -17.73
N ARG A 96 0.34 26.03 -17.57
CA ARG A 96 -0.14 24.74 -17.11
C ARG A 96 0.80 24.16 -16.06
N CYS A 97 0.27 23.25 -15.26
CA CYS A 97 1.07 22.49 -14.31
C CYS A 97 2.11 21.62 -15.03
N CYS A 98 3.37 21.76 -14.68
CA CYS A 98 4.48 20.97 -15.26
C CYS A 98 4.35 19.46 -15.00
N VAL A 99 3.61 19.04 -13.97
CA VAL A 99 3.47 17.63 -13.58
C VAL A 99 2.17 17.05 -14.13
N THR A 100 1.04 17.76 -13.99
CA THR A 100 -0.28 17.24 -14.40
C THR A 100 -0.70 17.63 -15.82
N GLY A 101 -0.05 18.63 -16.42
CA GLY A 101 -0.45 19.24 -17.69
C GLY A 101 -1.76 20.04 -17.64
N LYS A 102 -2.41 20.13 -16.46
CA LYS A 102 -3.72 20.78 -16.28
C LYS A 102 -3.58 22.28 -16.01
N LYS A 103 -4.64 23.04 -16.34
CA LYS A 103 -4.80 24.43 -15.90
C LYS A 103 -5.16 24.48 -14.42
N GLY A 104 -4.79 25.55 -13.74
CA GLY A 104 -5.23 25.78 -12.36
C GLY A 104 -6.73 26.02 -12.25
N THR A 105 -7.27 25.68 -11.08
CA THR A 105 -8.66 25.94 -10.69
C THR A 105 -8.68 26.77 -9.40
N ILE A 106 -9.87 27.25 -8.98
CA ILE A 106 -10.03 27.97 -7.71
C ILE A 106 -9.66 27.08 -6.51
N PHE A 107 -9.93 25.77 -6.62
CA PHE A 107 -9.66 24.79 -5.55
C PHE A 107 -8.24 24.20 -5.61
N ASP A 108 -7.58 24.30 -6.76
CA ASP A 108 -6.21 23.79 -6.97
C ASP A 108 -5.46 24.75 -7.91
N PRO A 109 -5.01 25.91 -7.37
CA PRO A 109 -4.39 26.96 -8.16
C PRO A 109 -3.00 26.56 -8.62
N LEU A 110 -2.55 27.20 -9.72
CA LEU A 110 -1.18 27.13 -10.16
C LEU A 110 -0.31 28.07 -9.32
N CYS A 111 0.80 27.51 -8.80
CA CYS A 111 1.79 28.23 -8.01
C CYS A 111 3.17 28.11 -8.67
N ILE A 112 4.00 29.14 -8.54
CA ILE A 112 5.42 29.05 -8.92
C ILE A 112 6.19 28.69 -7.66
N LEU A 113 6.68 27.45 -7.61
CA LEU A 113 7.37 26.87 -6.46
C LEU A 113 8.73 26.33 -6.87
N PRO A 114 9.69 26.25 -5.94
CA PRO A 114 10.97 25.60 -6.19
C PRO A 114 10.80 24.08 -6.31
N ILE A 115 11.69 23.45 -7.08
CA ILE A 115 11.77 21.99 -7.22
C ILE A 115 12.36 21.39 -5.95
N LEU A 116 13.48 21.92 -5.48
CA LEU A 116 14.13 21.53 -4.23
C LEU A 116 14.59 22.77 -3.46
N PRO A 117 14.58 22.73 -2.12
CA PRO A 117 15.19 23.76 -1.30
C PRO A 117 16.71 23.73 -1.43
N ILE A 118 17.37 24.80 -1.01
CA ILE A 118 18.83 24.87 -0.86
C ILE A 118 19.18 24.18 0.46
N PRO A 119 20.04 23.14 0.48
CA PRO A 119 20.41 22.47 1.73
C PRO A 119 20.96 23.45 2.77
N ARG A 120 20.54 23.30 4.02
CA ARG A 120 21.05 24.04 5.18
C ARG A 120 21.75 23.10 6.16
N GLY A 121 22.65 23.67 6.94
CA GLY A 121 23.35 22.95 7.99
C GLY A 121 24.44 22.02 7.46
N TRP A 122 24.65 22.05 6.17
CA TRP A 122 25.67 21.23 5.55
C TRP A 122 27.04 21.87 5.76
N ILE A 123 27.75 21.33 6.70
CA ILE A 123 29.09 21.77 7.00
C ILE A 123 30.01 21.03 6.04
N THR A 124 30.67 21.78 5.20
CA THR A 124 31.64 21.36 4.17
C THR A 124 32.82 20.56 4.75
N GLU A 125 32.93 20.43 6.07
CA GLU A 125 34.08 19.88 6.77
C GLU A 125 33.78 18.53 7.46
N GLU A 126 32.52 18.12 7.60
CA GLU A 126 32.20 16.80 8.14
C GLU A 126 32.40 15.72 7.06
N LYS A 127 33.59 15.13 7.06
CA LYS A 127 34.03 14.08 6.14
C LYS A 127 32.99 12.95 5.96
N ARG A 128 32.23 12.66 6.98
CA ARG A 128 31.24 11.58 7.06
C ARG A 128 30.04 11.81 6.13
N GLY A 129 29.39 12.98 6.22
CA GLY A 129 28.28 13.33 5.33
C GLY A 129 28.73 13.56 3.89
N PHE A 130 29.94 14.06 3.70
CA PHE A 130 30.54 14.30 2.39
C PHE A 130 30.73 13.01 1.60
N ASP A 131 31.28 11.96 2.22
CA ASP A 131 31.51 10.67 1.55
C ASP A 131 30.17 10.00 1.21
N MET A 132 29.25 9.96 2.16
CA MET A 132 27.93 9.35 1.97
C MET A 132 27.13 10.02 0.84
N LEU A 133 27.19 11.35 0.77
CA LEU A 133 26.57 12.09 -0.33
C LEU A 133 27.23 11.79 -1.67
N GLY A 134 28.56 11.70 -1.69
CA GLY A 134 29.32 11.35 -2.90
C GLY A 134 28.96 9.96 -3.43
N ILE A 135 28.71 9.02 -2.54
CA ILE A 135 28.20 7.68 -2.90
C ILE A 135 26.78 7.77 -3.45
N PHE A 136 25.89 8.56 -2.80
CA PHE A 136 24.50 8.65 -3.21
C PHE A 136 24.28 9.39 -4.53
N LEU A 137 24.87 10.57 -4.70
CA LEU A 137 24.67 11.41 -5.88
C LEU A 137 25.69 11.17 -7.00
N GLY A 138 26.79 10.50 -6.69
CA GLY A 138 27.99 10.48 -7.50
C GLY A 138 28.86 11.73 -7.26
N PRO A 139 30.21 11.64 -7.41
CA PRO A 139 31.14 12.72 -7.05
C PRO A 139 30.85 14.05 -7.77
N GLN A 140 30.56 14.01 -9.06
CA GLN A 140 30.30 15.23 -9.86
C GLN A 140 29.01 15.95 -9.46
N ASN A 141 27.95 15.19 -9.11
CA ASN A 141 26.69 15.78 -8.65
C ASN A 141 26.83 16.32 -7.22
N ARG A 142 27.56 15.61 -6.35
CA ARG A 142 27.91 16.11 -5.02
C ARG A 142 28.61 17.47 -5.11
N ASP A 143 29.67 17.58 -5.94
CA ASP A 143 30.43 18.81 -6.07
C ASP A 143 29.59 19.97 -6.63
N TRP A 144 28.71 19.68 -7.59
CA TRP A 144 27.71 20.62 -8.05
C TRP A 144 26.74 21.08 -6.94
N TRP A 145 26.29 20.18 -6.09
CA TRP A 145 25.43 20.52 -4.95
C TRP A 145 26.16 21.39 -3.92
N LEU A 146 27.42 21.11 -3.66
CA LEU A 146 28.26 21.95 -2.77
C LEU A 146 28.44 23.36 -3.33
N ASP A 147 28.68 23.49 -4.63
CA ASP A 147 28.77 24.79 -5.29
C ASP A 147 27.42 25.54 -5.23
N TYR A 148 26.31 24.84 -5.40
CA TYR A 148 24.98 25.42 -5.27
C TYR A 148 24.70 25.92 -3.84
N VAL A 149 25.10 25.18 -2.82
CA VAL A 149 24.99 25.59 -1.42
C VAL A 149 25.84 26.83 -1.12
N ARG A 150 27.07 26.87 -1.61
CA ARG A 150 28.00 27.99 -1.41
C ARG A 150 27.58 29.27 -2.15
N ASN A 151 27.02 29.11 -3.33
CA ASN A 151 26.56 30.22 -4.19
C ASN A 151 25.18 29.90 -4.78
N PRO A 152 24.07 30.10 -4.02
CA PRO A 152 22.73 29.80 -4.49
C PRO A 152 22.32 30.52 -5.79
N ARG A 153 22.95 31.65 -6.10
CA ARG A 153 22.70 32.40 -7.35
C ARG A 153 23.27 31.71 -8.59
N PHE A 154 24.11 30.70 -8.40
CA PHE A 154 24.61 29.84 -9.47
C PHE A 154 23.47 29.15 -10.25
N VAL A 155 22.42 28.75 -9.57
CA VAL A 155 21.19 28.25 -10.22
C VAL A 155 20.20 29.41 -10.32
N THR A 156 19.95 29.86 -11.54
CA THR A 156 19.00 30.95 -11.79
C THR A 156 17.59 30.55 -11.34
N PRO A 157 16.70 31.52 -11.06
CA PRO A 157 15.29 31.22 -10.71
C PRO A 157 14.60 30.30 -11.73
N TYR A 158 14.95 30.40 -13.02
CA TYR A 158 14.43 29.54 -14.07
C TYR A 158 14.84 28.07 -13.89
N GLY A 159 16.00 27.78 -13.34
CA GLY A 159 16.52 26.44 -13.16
C GLY A 159 15.86 25.68 -12.00
N ASN A 160 15.43 26.39 -10.95
CA ASN A 160 14.85 25.75 -9.76
C ASN A 160 13.35 26.06 -9.52
N HIS A 161 12.69 26.84 -10.38
CA HIS A 161 11.26 27.12 -10.19
C HIS A 161 10.46 26.68 -11.42
N TRP A 162 9.29 26.16 -11.16
CA TRP A 162 8.32 25.73 -12.16
C TRP A 162 6.89 26.09 -11.77
N LEU A 163 5.99 26.05 -12.75
CA LEU A 163 4.57 26.25 -12.55
C LEU A 163 3.90 24.90 -12.23
N ILE A 164 3.31 24.79 -11.06
CA ILE A 164 2.76 23.54 -10.58
C ILE A 164 1.44 23.76 -9.82
N GLN A 165 0.49 22.82 -9.89
CA GLN A 165 -0.70 22.85 -9.05
C GLN A 165 -0.36 22.58 -7.58
N GLN A 166 -1.07 23.22 -6.66
CA GLN A 166 -0.80 23.10 -5.22
C GLN A 166 -0.84 21.65 -4.73
N SER A 167 -1.82 20.88 -5.19
CA SER A 167 -1.95 19.45 -4.86
C SER A 167 -0.78 18.62 -5.38
N ALA A 168 -0.38 18.84 -6.64
CA ALA A 168 0.75 18.16 -7.25
C ALA A 168 2.08 18.55 -6.58
N ALA A 169 2.24 19.81 -6.17
CA ALA A 169 3.41 20.27 -5.43
C ALA A 169 3.54 19.58 -4.08
N THR A 170 2.42 19.40 -3.37
CA THR A 170 2.40 18.68 -2.10
C THR A 170 2.79 17.21 -2.29
N SER A 171 2.23 16.53 -3.30
CA SER A 171 2.58 15.14 -3.60
C SER A 171 4.05 14.98 -4.01
N PHE A 172 4.58 15.92 -4.81
CA PHE A 172 5.98 15.94 -5.23
C PHE A 172 6.91 16.18 -4.02
N ALA A 173 6.69 17.23 -3.24
CA ALA A 173 7.54 17.57 -2.10
C ALA A 173 7.59 16.47 -1.02
N ASN A 174 6.50 15.71 -0.87
CA ASN A 174 6.42 14.57 0.05
C ASN A 174 6.92 13.25 -0.57
N GLY A 175 7.47 13.25 -1.78
CA GLY A 175 8.06 12.08 -2.42
C GLY A 175 7.05 11.04 -2.91
N PHE A 176 5.75 11.36 -3.04
CA PHE A 176 4.76 10.43 -3.60
C PHE A 176 4.88 10.27 -5.11
N VAL A 177 5.30 11.32 -5.79
CA VAL A 177 5.52 11.33 -7.23
C VAL A 177 6.89 11.86 -7.57
N TYR A 178 7.47 11.30 -8.61
CA TYR A 178 8.72 11.79 -9.19
C TYR A 178 8.64 11.78 -10.71
N LEU A 179 9.54 12.51 -11.33
CA LEU A 179 9.66 12.55 -12.78
C LEU A 179 10.89 11.77 -13.21
N GLU A 180 10.67 10.84 -14.12
CA GLU A 180 11.70 10.02 -14.74
C GLU A 180 11.89 10.48 -16.18
N GLN A 181 13.12 10.89 -16.53
CA GLN A 181 13.45 11.29 -17.89
C GLN A 181 13.42 10.06 -18.81
N LEU A 182 12.65 10.12 -19.90
CA LEU A 182 12.52 9.00 -20.83
C LEU A 182 13.80 8.75 -21.62
N HIS A 183 14.50 9.84 -21.97
CA HIS A 183 15.78 9.76 -22.67
C HIS A 183 16.63 10.99 -22.31
N SER A 184 17.94 10.83 -22.14
CA SER A 184 18.86 11.88 -21.71
C SER A 184 18.87 13.14 -22.60
N SER A 185 18.45 13.03 -23.85
CA SER A 185 18.36 14.14 -24.81
C SER A 185 16.94 14.73 -24.94
N MET A 186 15.94 14.20 -24.23
CA MET A 186 14.54 14.62 -24.34
C MET A 186 14.11 15.49 -23.17
N ILE A 187 13.15 16.39 -23.43
CA ILE A 187 12.43 17.17 -22.42
C ILE A 187 11.19 16.44 -21.90
N GLU A 188 10.98 15.22 -22.37
CA GLU A 188 9.87 14.35 -22.02
C GLU A 188 10.20 13.53 -20.77
N TYR A 189 9.27 13.53 -19.83
CA TYR A 189 9.36 12.80 -18.58
C TYR A 189 8.16 11.91 -18.40
N ARG A 190 8.34 10.82 -17.68
CA ARG A 190 7.25 9.98 -17.17
C ARG A 190 7.00 10.33 -15.71
N VAL A 191 5.75 10.50 -15.33
CA VAL A 191 5.37 10.58 -13.93
C VAL A 191 5.33 9.17 -13.37
N SER A 192 6.08 8.95 -12.32
CA SER A 192 6.13 7.69 -11.58
C SER A 192 5.70 7.91 -10.13
N TYR A 193 5.10 6.88 -9.51
CA TYR A 193 4.53 6.95 -8.18
C TYR A 193 5.34 6.11 -7.20
N VAL A 194 5.45 6.61 -5.98
CA VAL A 194 5.99 5.86 -4.84
C VAL A 194 4.83 5.40 -3.97
N HIS A 195 4.57 4.12 -3.98
CA HIS A 195 3.48 3.47 -3.20
C HIS A 195 3.95 3.08 -1.80
N ILE A 196 4.41 4.06 -1.03
CA ILE A 196 4.88 3.90 0.34
C ILE A 196 4.05 4.81 1.25
N GLY A 197 3.29 4.22 2.16
CA GLY A 197 2.42 4.94 3.11
C GLY A 197 0.99 5.17 2.60
N LEU A 198 0.15 5.68 3.50
CA LEU A 198 -1.32 5.75 3.35
C LEU A 198 -1.84 6.82 2.40
N ARG A 199 -1.05 7.82 2.07
CA ARG A 199 -1.53 8.94 1.26
C ARG A 199 -1.46 8.56 -0.21
N ASP A 200 -2.62 8.42 -0.82
CA ASP A 200 -2.70 8.25 -2.26
C ASP A 200 -2.12 9.50 -2.95
N PRO A 201 -1.25 9.32 -3.93
CA PRO A 201 -0.79 10.42 -4.75
C PRO A 201 -1.97 11.02 -5.51
N VAL A 202 -1.87 12.29 -5.84
CA VAL A 202 -2.82 12.94 -6.74
C VAL A 202 -2.86 12.16 -8.05
N GLU A 203 -4.04 11.74 -8.47
CA GLU A 203 -4.22 11.07 -9.76
C GLU A 203 -3.79 12.00 -10.90
N LEU A 204 -2.67 11.67 -11.51
CA LEU A 204 -2.10 12.41 -12.62
C LEU A 204 -2.49 11.68 -13.90
N ASN A 205 -3.58 12.10 -14.53
CA ASN A 205 -4.05 11.49 -15.75
C ASN A 205 -3.07 11.74 -16.91
N GLY A 206 -2.31 10.73 -17.26
CA GLY A 206 -1.95 10.30 -18.62
C GLY A 206 -1.18 11.21 -19.56
N SER A 207 -0.84 12.46 -19.25
CA SER A 207 0.00 13.27 -20.13
C SER A 207 1.46 13.18 -19.70
N LEU A 208 2.34 12.89 -20.65
CA LEU A 208 3.79 12.98 -20.43
C LEU A 208 4.17 14.44 -20.13
N PRO A 209 4.78 14.76 -18.99
CA PRO A 209 5.24 16.11 -18.70
C PRO A 209 6.33 16.52 -19.69
N LEU A 210 6.19 17.73 -20.22
CA LEU A 210 7.18 18.35 -21.09
C LEU A 210 7.82 19.53 -20.32
N LEU A 211 9.09 19.41 -19.94
CA LEU A 211 9.79 20.41 -19.15
C LEU A 211 10.61 21.40 -20.02
N GLY A 212 10.14 21.67 -21.22
CA GLY A 212 10.76 22.58 -22.17
C GLY A 212 10.18 23.99 -22.16
N ASP A 213 10.66 24.84 -23.07
CA ASP A 213 10.11 26.19 -23.27
C ASP A 213 8.96 26.16 -24.30
N HIS A 214 7.74 26.07 -23.79
CA HIS A 214 6.52 26.08 -24.58
C HIS A 214 6.27 27.43 -25.30
N SER A 215 6.90 28.51 -24.84
CA SER A 215 6.77 29.84 -25.43
C SER A 215 7.67 30.06 -26.67
N ARG A 216 8.64 29.19 -26.88
CA ARG A 216 9.68 29.29 -27.90
C ARG A 216 10.47 30.64 -27.86
N SER A 217 10.51 31.25 -26.67
CA SER A 217 11.17 32.56 -26.44
C SER A 217 12.61 32.41 -25.94
N GLY A 218 13.17 31.21 -25.92
CA GLY A 218 14.50 30.93 -25.43
C GLY A 218 14.65 31.01 -23.91
N ILE A 219 13.54 30.84 -23.17
CA ILE A 219 13.56 30.86 -21.71
C ILE A 219 14.18 29.55 -21.21
N LYS A 220 15.18 29.69 -20.33
CA LYS A 220 15.90 28.55 -19.77
C LYS A 220 14.96 27.61 -19.04
N HIS A 221 15.05 26.31 -19.34
CA HIS A 221 14.25 25.28 -18.71
C HIS A 221 14.76 24.92 -17.29
N VAL A 222 13.97 24.15 -16.57
CA VAL A 222 14.34 23.64 -15.24
C VAL A 222 15.59 22.76 -15.30
N SER A 223 16.33 22.72 -14.20
CA SER A 223 17.57 21.92 -14.12
C SER A 223 17.23 20.42 -14.04
N PRO A 224 17.66 19.60 -15.00
CA PRO A 224 17.48 18.15 -14.94
C PRO A 224 18.10 17.53 -13.68
N ARG A 225 19.19 18.12 -13.17
CA ARG A 225 19.85 17.64 -11.94
C ARG A 225 18.98 17.75 -10.71
N LEU A 226 18.17 18.81 -10.59
CA LEU A 226 17.23 18.95 -9.47
C LEU A 226 16.10 17.91 -9.55
N ILE A 227 15.59 17.65 -10.75
CA ILE A 227 14.58 16.63 -11.00
C ILE A 227 15.13 15.23 -10.68
N ASP A 228 16.31 14.90 -11.19
CA ASP A 228 16.96 13.61 -10.93
C ASP A 228 17.30 13.43 -9.45
N THR A 229 17.82 14.46 -8.78
CA THR A 229 18.09 14.41 -7.33
C THR A 229 16.80 14.12 -6.55
N HIS A 230 15.70 14.82 -6.87
CA HIS A 230 14.42 14.58 -6.23
C HIS A 230 13.95 13.13 -6.46
N ALA A 231 14.01 12.64 -7.70
CA ALA A 231 13.59 11.29 -8.04
C ALA A 231 14.34 10.21 -7.22
N ARG A 232 15.66 10.38 -7.05
CA ARG A 232 16.48 9.48 -6.23
C ARG A 232 16.12 9.50 -4.74
N LEU A 233 15.71 10.65 -4.24
CA LEU A 233 15.40 10.85 -2.82
C LEU A 233 13.99 10.36 -2.44
N CYS A 234 13.07 10.18 -3.37
CA CYS A 234 11.65 9.95 -3.08
C CYS A 234 11.37 8.81 -2.12
N ASN A 235 11.95 7.62 -2.32
CA ASN A 235 11.78 6.49 -1.40
C ASN A 235 12.28 6.82 0.01
N SER A 236 13.46 7.44 0.10
CA SER A 236 14.04 7.86 1.38
C SER A 236 13.19 8.94 2.07
N ILE A 237 12.63 9.89 1.32
CA ILE A 237 11.70 10.91 1.85
C ILE A 237 10.46 10.25 2.43
N ARG A 238 9.89 9.26 1.74
CA ARG A 238 8.71 8.52 2.23
C ARG A 238 9.02 7.75 3.52
N PHE A 239 10.11 7.01 3.58
CA PHE A 239 10.50 6.30 4.79
C PHE A 239 10.91 7.24 5.93
N LEU A 240 11.50 8.39 5.64
CA LEU A 240 11.75 9.43 6.64
C LEU A 240 10.44 10.00 7.22
N ASP A 241 9.42 10.24 6.39
CA ASP A 241 8.11 10.69 6.84
C ASP A 241 7.40 9.64 7.72
N ILE A 242 7.54 8.37 7.39
CA ILE A 242 7.07 7.25 8.20
C ILE A 242 7.83 7.20 9.53
N ALA A 243 9.16 7.25 9.53
CA ALA A 243 9.97 7.24 10.74
C ALA A 243 9.55 8.36 11.70
N LYS A 244 9.28 9.56 11.20
CA LYS A 244 8.80 10.68 12.03
C LYS A 244 7.47 10.44 12.72
N ARG A 245 6.62 9.62 12.14
CA ARG A 245 5.30 9.32 12.70
C ARG A 245 5.29 8.17 13.68
N ILE A 246 6.06 7.12 13.40
CA ILE A 246 5.93 5.85 14.14
C ILE A 246 7.18 5.45 14.93
N ALA A 247 8.33 6.02 14.62
CA ALA A 247 9.61 5.69 15.27
C ALA A 247 10.53 6.92 15.33
N PRO A 248 10.10 8.02 15.99
CA PRO A 248 10.89 9.26 16.04
C PRO A 248 12.26 9.09 16.70
N GLU A 249 12.45 8.07 17.52
CA GLU A 249 13.72 7.71 18.14
C GLU A 249 14.83 7.34 17.14
N ILE A 250 14.47 6.91 15.93
CA ILE A 250 15.43 6.60 14.86
C ILE A 250 16.14 7.86 14.35
N LEU A 251 15.51 9.03 14.51
CA LEU A 251 15.93 10.27 13.86
C LEU A 251 17.08 10.98 14.60
N GLY A 252 17.42 10.56 15.83
CA GLY A 252 18.38 11.27 16.68
C GLY A 252 17.83 12.60 17.21
N GLU A 253 18.70 13.41 17.84
CA GLU A 253 18.30 14.73 18.32
C GLU A 253 17.93 15.65 17.14
N PRO A 254 16.81 16.40 17.23
CA PRO A 254 16.40 17.30 16.16
C PRO A 254 17.42 18.40 15.97
N LEU A 255 17.84 18.62 14.73
CA LEU A 255 18.61 19.81 14.36
C LEU A 255 17.83 21.07 14.79
N SER A 256 18.46 21.92 15.59
CA SER A 256 17.84 23.07 16.21
C SER A 256 17.07 23.95 15.21
N ALA A 257 15.79 24.13 15.52
CA ALA A 257 14.77 25.03 14.96
C ALA A 257 14.29 24.76 13.51
N PRO A 258 13.05 24.26 13.35
CA PRO A 258 12.40 24.19 12.05
C PRO A 258 11.96 25.57 11.59
N LEU A 259 12.29 25.93 10.37
CA LEU A 259 11.55 26.95 9.64
C LEU A 259 10.22 26.30 9.19
N ILE A 260 9.16 26.68 9.89
CA ILE A 260 7.80 26.22 9.67
C ILE A 260 7.35 26.70 8.29
N LEU A 261 7.36 25.82 7.30
CA LEU A 261 6.40 25.90 6.22
C LEU A 261 5.12 25.24 6.77
N HIS A 262 4.21 26.05 7.28
CA HIS A 262 2.92 25.57 7.72
C HIS A 262 2.20 24.86 6.55
N PRO A 263 1.89 23.58 6.66
CA PRO A 263 0.73 23.08 5.98
C PRO A 263 -0.46 23.69 6.71
N LEU A 264 -1.33 24.36 5.98
CA LEU A 264 -2.62 24.76 6.49
C LEU A 264 -3.30 23.52 7.08
N SER A 265 -3.22 23.40 8.40
CA SER A 265 -3.90 22.37 9.16
C SER A 265 -5.39 22.63 9.02
N SER A 266 -6.07 21.74 8.33
CA SER A 266 -7.52 21.65 8.45
C SER A 266 -7.85 21.14 9.86
N GLN A 267 -7.92 22.05 10.82
CA GLN A 267 -8.62 21.81 12.06
C GLN A 267 -10.10 21.67 11.75
N ARG A 268 -10.59 20.45 11.66
CA ARG A 268 -11.97 20.08 11.94
C ARG A 268 -12.02 18.70 12.58
N GLY A 269 -11.60 18.62 13.81
CA GLY A 269 -11.93 17.55 14.73
C GLY A 269 -12.81 18.11 15.83
N ARG A 270 -14.12 18.18 15.62
CA ARG A 270 -15.05 18.35 16.74
C ARG A 270 -15.12 17.05 17.50
N SER A 271 -14.65 17.11 18.75
CA SER A 271 -14.87 16.09 19.76
C SER A 271 -16.37 15.84 19.93
N ILE A 272 -16.77 14.62 19.61
CA ILE A 272 -18.08 14.07 20.01
C ILE A 272 -17.81 13.05 21.11
N GLN A 273 -17.49 13.52 22.28
CA GLN A 273 -17.58 12.75 23.52
C GLN A 273 -18.78 13.29 24.30
N GLY A 274 -19.85 12.55 24.30
CA GLY A 274 -21.02 12.88 25.10
C GLY A 274 -22.34 12.23 24.72
N LEU A 275 -22.41 11.43 23.66
CA LEU A 275 -23.69 10.90 23.14
C LEU A 275 -23.79 9.36 23.12
N ALA A 276 -22.88 8.65 23.80
CA ALA A 276 -22.82 7.20 23.68
C ALA A 276 -23.87 6.43 24.53
N SER A 277 -24.49 7.05 25.52
CA SER A 277 -25.39 6.35 26.43
C SER A 277 -26.88 6.42 26.00
N GLU A 278 -27.30 7.50 25.36
CA GLU A 278 -28.68 7.60 24.85
C GLU A 278 -28.87 6.95 23.47
N ALA A 279 -27.78 6.76 22.70
CA ALA A 279 -27.84 6.14 21.38
C ALA A 279 -28.17 4.64 21.42
N LEU A 280 -27.85 3.94 22.51
CA LEU A 280 -28.02 2.49 22.58
C LEU A 280 -29.51 2.07 22.70
N SER A 281 -30.34 2.88 23.37
CA SER A 281 -31.79 2.61 23.48
C SER A 281 -32.58 3.00 22.23
N ALA A 282 -32.06 3.93 21.41
CA ALA A 282 -32.67 4.33 20.14
C ALA A 282 -32.26 3.43 18.95
N MET A 283 -31.17 2.64 19.07
CA MET A 283 -30.68 1.80 17.98
C MET A 283 -31.48 0.50 17.77
N LEU A 284 -32.13 -0.04 18.80
CA LEU A 284 -32.95 -1.25 18.69
C LEU A 284 -34.13 -1.10 17.73
N PRO A 285 -34.94 -0.02 17.76
CA PRO A 285 -36.03 0.15 16.78
C PRO A 285 -35.51 0.42 15.36
N LEU A 286 -34.37 1.11 15.20
CA LEU A 286 -33.79 1.42 13.89
C LEU A 286 -33.26 0.17 13.18
N THR A 287 -32.61 -0.73 13.90
CA THR A 287 -32.16 -2.03 13.35
C THR A 287 -33.32 -2.92 12.93
N ALA A 288 -34.41 -2.94 13.68
CA ALA A 288 -35.62 -3.67 13.31
C ALA A 288 -36.25 -3.10 12.03
N VAL A 289 -36.34 -1.79 11.91
CA VAL A 289 -36.84 -1.10 10.72
C VAL A 289 -35.97 -1.40 9.50
N ILE A 290 -34.64 -1.31 9.63
CA ILE A 290 -33.71 -1.64 8.53
C ILE A 290 -33.87 -3.09 8.10
N ASN A 291 -33.96 -4.03 9.04
CA ASN A 291 -34.15 -5.44 8.70
C ASN A 291 -35.52 -5.70 8.02
N ALA A 292 -36.58 -5.00 8.43
CA ALA A 292 -37.88 -5.06 7.77
C ALA A 292 -37.82 -4.50 6.33
N ILE A 293 -37.13 -3.38 6.12
CA ILE A 293 -36.92 -2.80 4.78
C ILE A 293 -36.14 -3.80 3.90
N VAL A 294 -35.08 -4.40 4.42
CA VAL A 294 -34.31 -5.42 3.68
C VAL A 294 -35.19 -6.64 3.35
N ALA A 295 -35.99 -7.12 4.31
CA ALA A 295 -36.91 -8.24 4.07
C ALA A 295 -37.93 -7.94 2.98
N LEU A 296 -38.53 -6.74 2.99
CA LEU A 296 -39.44 -6.28 1.94
C LEU A 296 -38.73 -6.13 0.58
N TRP A 297 -37.50 -5.60 0.61
CA TRP A 297 -36.68 -5.48 -0.60
C TRP A 297 -36.40 -6.84 -1.25
N LEU A 298 -36.12 -7.86 -0.47
CA LEU A 298 -35.85 -9.21 -0.96
C LEU A 298 -37.06 -9.90 -1.59
N LEU A 299 -38.29 -9.42 -1.34
CA LEU A 299 -39.51 -9.88 -2.03
C LEU A 299 -39.62 -9.29 -3.45
N VAL A 300 -38.90 -8.24 -3.76
CA VAL A 300 -38.89 -7.63 -5.10
C VAL A 300 -38.21 -8.57 -6.09
N PRO A 301 -38.76 -8.78 -7.31
CA PRO A 301 -38.14 -9.63 -8.33
C PRO A 301 -36.69 -9.26 -8.62
N SER A 302 -35.81 -10.27 -8.78
CA SER A 302 -34.37 -10.08 -8.95
C SER A 302 -34.00 -9.10 -10.08
N ARG A 303 -34.73 -9.12 -11.19
CA ARG A 303 -34.50 -8.20 -12.33
C ARG A 303 -34.68 -6.73 -11.92
N VAL A 304 -35.67 -6.41 -11.07
CA VAL A 304 -35.90 -5.04 -10.58
C VAL A 304 -34.81 -4.65 -9.60
N ARG A 305 -34.42 -5.55 -8.69
CA ARG A 305 -33.32 -5.32 -7.74
C ARG A 305 -32.00 -5.06 -8.48
N ILE A 306 -31.68 -5.83 -9.52
CA ILE A 306 -30.48 -5.65 -10.35
C ILE A 306 -30.52 -4.30 -11.06
N ALA A 307 -31.66 -3.87 -11.62
CA ALA A 307 -31.80 -2.56 -12.25
C ALA A 307 -31.53 -1.42 -11.25
N ALA A 308 -32.01 -1.56 -10.01
CA ALA A 308 -31.71 -0.61 -8.94
C ALA A 308 -30.21 -0.64 -8.54
N TYR A 309 -29.57 -1.81 -8.48
CA TYR A 309 -28.13 -1.94 -8.20
C TYR A 309 -27.29 -1.26 -9.26
N GLU A 310 -27.66 -1.39 -10.54
CA GLU A 310 -26.98 -0.70 -11.63
C GLU A 310 -27.15 0.83 -11.57
N LEU A 311 -28.31 1.31 -11.16
CA LEU A 311 -28.51 2.74 -10.90
C LEU A 311 -27.66 3.24 -9.74
N LEU A 312 -27.64 2.51 -8.60
CA LEU A 312 -26.80 2.83 -7.45
C LEU A 312 -25.31 2.75 -7.80
N ARG A 313 -24.90 1.81 -8.66
CA ARG A 313 -23.52 1.68 -9.15
C ARG A 313 -23.10 2.91 -9.96
N ARG A 314 -23.96 3.41 -10.84
CA ARG A 314 -23.72 4.65 -11.61
C ARG A 314 -23.60 5.86 -10.68
N LEU A 315 -24.49 5.96 -9.69
CA LEU A 315 -24.43 7.00 -8.66
C LEU A 315 -23.17 6.88 -7.80
N GLY A 316 -22.81 5.68 -7.37
CA GLY A 316 -21.57 5.40 -6.63
C GLY A 316 -20.33 5.81 -7.41
N ARG A 317 -20.30 5.52 -8.71
CA ARG A 317 -19.21 5.96 -9.62
C ARG A 317 -19.12 7.49 -9.70
N ALA A 318 -20.24 8.18 -9.77
CA ALA A 318 -20.27 9.64 -9.83
C ALA A 318 -19.80 10.28 -8.51
N LEU A 319 -20.13 9.69 -7.36
CA LEU A 319 -19.81 10.22 -6.03
C LEU A 319 -18.42 9.85 -5.52
N TYR A 320 -17.94 8.64 -5.84
CA TYR A 320 -16.73 8.08 -5.24
C TYR A 320 -15.66 7.69 -6.26
N GLY A 321 -15.90 7.97 -7.53
CA GLY A 321 -15.06 7.53 -8.63
C GLY A 321 -15.39 6.12 -9.14
N ALA A 322 -14.86 5.77 -10.29
CA ALA A 322 -14.94 4.42 -10.82
C ALA A 322 -14.09 3.47 -9.97
N SER A 323 -14.53 2.22 -9.81
CA SER A 323 -13.63 1.16 -9.39
C SER A 323 -12.46 1.03 -10.39
N LYS A 324 -11.30 0.58 -9.93
CA LYS A 324 -10.16 0.30 -10.83
C LYS A 324 -10.62 -0.66 -11.93
N ASP A 325 -10.10 -0.51 -13.14
CA ASP A 325 -10.59 -1.19 -14.35
C ASP A 325 -10.74 -2.72 -14.25
N TRP A 326 -10.01 -3.34 -13.34
CA TRP A 326 -10.05 -4.79 -13.01
C TRP A 326 -10.84 -5.14 -11.75
N SER A 327 -11.41 -4.16 -11.03
CA SER A 327 -12.17 -4.44 -9.82
C SER A 327 -13.65 -4.59 -10.14
N SER A 328 -14.22 -5.74 -9.80
CA SER A 328 -15.66 -5.99 -9.85
C SER A 328 -16.42 -5.43 -8.64
N VAL A 329 -15.81 -4.55 -7.83
CA VAL A 329 -16.38 -4.00 -6.59
C VAL A 329 -16.55 -2.50 -6.70
N GLN A 330 -17.76 -1.97 -6.46
CA GLN A 330 -18.07 -0.56 -6.48
C GLN A 330 -18.62 -0.10 -5.13
N ARG A 331 -18.05 0.99 -4.60
CA ARG A 331 -18.63 1.67 -3.44
C ARG A 331 -19.94 2.35 -3.83
N LEU A 332 -20.98 2.11 -3.03
CA LEU A 332 -22.30 2.71 -3.20
C LEU A 332 -22.58 3.75 -2.11
N PRO A 333 -23.58 4.64 -2.29
CA PRO A 333 -24.14 5.44 -1.20
C PRO A 333 -24.64 4.58 -0.03
N PHE A 334 -24.92 5.21 1.09
CA PHE A 334 -25.49 4.60 2.31
C PHE A 334 -24.61 3.53 2.97
N GLY A 335 -23.29 3.61 2.78
CA GLY A 335 -22.35 2.66 3.39
C GLY A 335 -22.47 1.24 2.85
N LEU A 336 -22.70 1.11 1.56
CA LEU A 336 -22.83 -0.18 0.87
C LEU A 336 -21.68 -0.41 -0.12
N TYR A 337 -21.44 -1.67 -0.42
CA TYR A 337 -20.59 -2.14 -1.52
C TYR A 337 -21.36 -3.11 -2.41
N LEU A 338 -21.11 -3.04 -3.69
CA LEU A 338 -21.65 -3.96 -4.69
C LEU A 338 -20.51 -4.67 -5.41
N LYS A 339 -20.46 -5.99 -5.28
CA LYS A 339 -19.67 -6.86 -6.16
C LYS A 339 -20.58 -7.22 -7.35
N PHE A 340 -20.07 -7.00 -8.59
CA PHE A 340 -20.87 -7.13 -9.82
C PHE A 340 -20.11 -7.93 -10.88
N ASN A 341 -20.81 -8.50 -11.84
CA ASN A 341 -20.26 -9.37 -12.88
C ASN A 341 -19.51 -10.59 -12.33
N GLY A 342 -19.77 -10.96 -11.08
CA GLY A 342 -19.21 -12.16 -10.48
C GLY A 342 -19.92 -13.43 -10.95
N GLU A 343 -19.20 -14.54 -10.88
CA GLU A 343 -19.79 -15.84 -11.15
C GLU A 343 -20.80 -16.19 -10.04
N PRO A 344 -22.02 -16.68 -10.41
CA PRO A 344 -23.05 -16.97 -9.43
C PRO A 344 -22.64 -17.93 -8.31
N ALA A 345 -21.85 -18.96 -8.60
CA ALA A 345 -21.39 -19.92 -7.62
C ALA A 345 -20.47 -19.26 -6.59
N SER A 346 -19.48 -18.45 -7.03
CA SER A 346 -18.56 -17.73 -6.15
C SER A 346 -19.30 -16.74 -5.24
N LEU A 347 -20.23 -15.93 -5.80
CA LEU A 347 -20.94 -14.93 -5.00
C LEU A 347 -21.97 -15.56 -4.04
N ARG A 348 -22.55 -16.71 -4.37
CA ARG A 348 -23.38 -17.50 -3.44
C ARG A 348 -22.54 -18.05 -2.30
N ASN A 349 -21.35 -18.57 -2.62
CA ASN A 349 -20.43 -19.06 -1.61
C ASN A 349 -19.98 -17.92 -0.68
N GLU A 350 -19.58 -16.76 -1.22
CA GLU A 350 -19.21 -15.59 -0.43
C GLU A 350 -20.36 -15.11 0.47
N PHE A 351 -21.57 -15.03 -0.05
CA PHE A 351 -22.75 -14.66 0.74
C PHE A 351 -22.97 -15.61 1.93
N ASN A 352 -22.87 -16.93 1.70
CA ASN A 352 -23.04 -17.92 2.75
C ASN A 352 -21.86 -17.90 3.75
N SER A 353 -20.63 -17.74 3.27
CA SER A 353 -19.44 -17.59 4.11
C SER A 353 -19.57 -16.44 5.08
N LEU A 354 -19.96 -15.26 4.58
CA LEU A 354 -20.20 -14.08 5.41
C LEU A 354 -21.31 -14.31 6.45
N ARG A 355 -22.35 -15.07 6.11
CA ARG A 355 -23.38 -15.44 7.07
C ARG A 355 -22.84 -16.35 8.17
N LEU A 356 -22.11 -17.40 7.83
CA LEU A 356 -21.52 -18.34 8.78
C LEU A 356 -20.55 -17.64 9.73
N VAL A 357 -19.61 -16.85 9.19
CA VAL A 357 -18.64 -16.11 10.00
C VAL A 357 -19.36 -15.18 10.98
N ARG A 358 -20.37 -14.44 10.54
CA ARG A 358 -21.14 -13.55 11.42
C ARG A 358 -21.98 -14.30 12.46
N GLN A 359 -22.40 -15.50 12.15
CA GLN A 359 -23.21 -16.34 13.08
C GLN A 359 -22.37 -16.95 14.19
N TYR A 360 -21.16 -17.42 13.86
CA TYR A 360 -20.35 -18.23 14.77
C TYR A 360 -19.16 -17.47 15.39
N THR A 361 -18.86 -16.26 14.91
CA THR A 361 -17.66 -15.54 15.33
C THR A 361 -17.90 -14.06 15.59
N THR A 362 -16.92 -13.41 16.22
CA THR A 362 -16.87 -11.95 16.38
C THR A 362 -15.98 -11.27 15.32
N VAL A 363 -15.50 -12.02 14.33
CA VAL A 363 -14.65 -11.52 13.25
C VAL A 363 -15.39 -10.42 12.49
N PRO A 364 -14.77 -9.24 12.32
CA PRO A 364 -15.40 -8.16 11.59
C PRO A 364 -15.43 -8.47 10.09
N VAL A 365 -16.63 -8.77 9.58
CA VAL A 365 -16.87 -9.04 8.16
C VAL A 365 -18.07 -8.24 7.65
N PRO A 366 -18.15 -7.92 6.36
CA PRO A 366 -19.32 -7.27 5.77
C PRO A 366 -20.61 -8.01 6.11
N LYS A 367 -21.69 -7.29 6.37
CA LYS A 367 -23.03 -7.92 6.46
C LYS A 367 -23.50 -8.20 5.04
N PRO A 368 -23.72 -9.47 4.66
CA PRO A 368 -24.32 -9.78 3.37
C PRO A 368 -25.81 -9.38 3.41
N ILE A 369 -26.26 -8.70 2.35
CA ILE A 369 -27.63 -8.19 2.25
C ILE A 369 -28.41 -8.97 1.20
N ASP A 370 -27.86 -9.11 0.01
CA ASP A 370 -28.51 -9.78 -1.11
C ASP A 370 -27.49 -10.39 -2.07
N VAL A 371 -27.88 -11.52 -2.67
CA VAL A 371 -27.24 -12.07 -3.86
C VAL A 371 -28.29 -12.20 -4.95
N ALA A 372 -28.12 -11.46 -6.05
CA ALA A 372 -29.06 -11.44 -7.15
C ALA A 372 -28.41 -12.02 -8.44
N ILE A 373 -29.00 -13.07 -8.98
CA ILE A 373 -28.50 -13.76 -10.18
C ILE A 373 -29.18 -13.17 -11.40
N LEU A 374 -28.39 -12.73 -12.36
CA LEU A 374 -28.86 -12.20 -13.66
C LEU A 374 -28.88 -13.30 -14.72
N SER A 375 -27.81 -14.09 -14.79
CA SER A 375 -27.65 -15.19 -15.76
C SER A 375 -26.79 -16.32 -15.15
N SER A 376 -26.53 -17.36 -15.92
CA SER A 376 -25.59 -18.43 -15.52
C SER A 376 -24.15 -17.98 -15.29
N SER A 377 -23.78 -16.80 -15.80
CA SER A 377 -22.41 -16.25 -15.71
C SER A 377 -22.33 -14.92 -15.00
N GLN A 378 -23.46 -14.34 -14.57
CA GLN A 378 -23.45 -13.00 -13.96
C GLN A 378 -24.36 -12.95 -12.74
N ALA A 379 -23.82 -12.47 -11.65
CA ALA A 379 -24.52 -12.21 -10.41
C ALA A 379 -24.00 -10.93 -9.73
N TYR A 380 -24.74 -10.50 -8.73
CA TYR A 380 -24.48 -9.32 -7.92
C TYR A 380 -24.54 -9.70 -6.44
N LEU A 381 -23.58 -9.22 -5.66
CA LEU A 381 -23.58 -9.36 -4.20
C LEU A 381 -23.58 -7.97 -3.58
N LEU A 382 -24.60 -7.67 -2.78
CA LEU A 382 -24.73 -6.44 -2.02
C LEU A 382 -24.33 -6.69 -0.56
N THR A 383 -23.39 -5.88 -0.05
CA THR A 383 -22.90 -5.97 1.34
C THR A 383 -22.82 -4.60 2.00
N THR A 384 -22.71 -4.57 3.33
CA THR A 384 -22.35 -3.34 4.05
C THR A 384 -20.87 -3.04 3.89
N ARG A 385 -20.53 -1.74 3.98
CA ARG A 385 -19.14 -1.27 4.05
C ARG A 385 -18.57 -1.53 5.45
N LEU A 386 -17.32 -1.94 5.50
CA LEU A 386 -16.48 -1.89 6.71
C LEU A 386 -15.60 -0.63 6.70
N PRO A 387 -15.24 -0.11 7.88
CA PRO A 387 -14.27 0.99 7.99
C PRO A 387 -12.85 0.51 7.67
N GLY A 388 -11.95 1.46 7.46
CA GLY A 388 -10.54 1.18 7.24
C GLY A 388 -10.12 1.11 5.78
N VAL A 389 -8.87 0.75 5.60
CA VAL A 389 -8.18 0.57 4.32
C VAL A 389 -7.51 -0.80 4.27
N ALA A 390 -7.22 -1.29 3.08
CA ALA A 390 -6.48 -2.55 2.95
C ALA A 390 -5.11 -2.46 3.64
N LEU A 391 -4.69 -3.53 4.27
CA LEU A 391 -3.40 -3.60 4.97
C LEU A 391 -2.22 -3.28 4.03
N THR A 392 -2.33 -3.60 2.73
CA THR A 392 -1.37 -3.19 1.71
C THR A 392 -1.15 -1.68 1.65
N CYS A 393 -2.19 -0.88 1.92
CA CYS A 393 -2.10 0.57 1.93
C CYS A 393 -1.47 1.09 3.23
N ALA A 394 -1.73 0.42 4.35
CA ALA A 394 -1.29 0.81 5.68
C ALA A 394 0.06 0.20 6.11
N GLN A 395 0.53 -0.84 5.45
CA GLN A 395 1.64 -1.68 5.90
C GLN A 395 2.93 -0.92 6.25
N HIS A 396 3.15 0.23 5.62
CA HIS A 396 4.30 1.09 5.88
C HIS A 396 4.06 2.10 7.02
N ASP A 397 2.82 2.27 7.46
CA ASP A 397 2.44 3.20 8.52
C ASP A 397 2.26 2.52 9.88
N LEU A 398 2.42 1.20 9.95
CA LEU A 398 2.32 0.41 11.17
C LEU A 398 3.62 0.48 11.98
N SER A 399 3.53 0.81 13.26
CA SER A 399 4.62 0.56 14.22
C SER A 399 4.79 -0.94 14.47
N ASP A 400 5.88 -1.35 15.12
CA ASP A 400 6.07 -2.76 15.50
C ASP A 400 4.99 -3.21 16.49
N ARG A 401 4.62 -2.33 17.44
CA ARG A 401 3.50 -2.56 18.37
C ARG A 401 2.16 -2.74 17.66
N ASP A 402 1.92 -2.03 16.56
CA ASP A 402 0.72 -2.23 15.74
C ASP A 402 0.76 -3.58 15.02
N GLY A 403 1.93 -3.97 14.50
CA GLY A 403 2.16 -5.28 13.90
C GLY A 403 1.86 -6.41 14.87
N GLU A 404 2.40 -6.37 16.08
CA GLU A 404 2.14 -7.35 17.15
C GLU A 404 0.65 -7.43 17.51
N ARG A 405 -0.02 -6.27 17.59
CA ARG A 405 -1.47 -6.21 17.87
C ARG A 405 -2.29 -6.86 16.76
N ILE A 406 -1.98 -6.57 15.50
CA ILE A 406 -2.65 -7.16 14.34
C ILE A 406 -2.43 -8.67 14.32
N VAL A 407 -1.20 -9.15 14.58
CA VAL A 407 -0.89 -10.57 14.71
C VAL A 407 -1.73 -11.22 15.81
N GLY A 408 -1.83 -10.59 16.99
CA GLY A 408 -2.66 -11.06 18.10
C GLY A 408 -4.15 -11.16 17.73
N GLN A 409 -4.70 -10.13 17.09
CA GLN A 409 -6.08 -10.11 16.61
C GLN A 409 -6.34 -11.21 15.55
N MET A 410 -5.42 -11.37 14.60
CA MET A 410 -5.56 -12.39 13.56
C MET A 410 -5.48 -13.82 14.12
N LYS A 411 -4.64 -14.08 15.12
CA LYS A 411 -4.64 -15.37 15.85
C LYS A 411 -5.99 -15.66 16.46
N ASP A 412 -6.58 -14.69 17.16
CA ASP A 412 -7.92 -14.84 17.77
C ASP A 412 -8.99 -15.07 16.69
N TYR A 413 -9.00 -14.26 15.63
CA TYR A 413 -9.97 -14.38 14.55
C TYR A 413 -9.87 -15.71 13.81
N LEU A 414 -8.68 -16.16 13.48
CA LEU A 414 -8.49 -17.45 12.82
C LEU A 414 -8.84 -18.63 13.75
N THR A 415 -8.61 -18.51 15.06
CA THR A 415 -9.09 -19.51 16.03
C THR A 415 -10.60 -19.66 15.97
N GLN A 416 -11.32 -18.54 15.96
CA GLN A 416 -12.78 -18.54 15.85
C GLN A 416 -13.25 -19.08 14.50
N VAL A 417 -12.64 -18.65 13.40
CA VAL A 417 -12.98 -19.11 12.04
C VAL A 417 -12.79 -20.61 11.91
N ARG A 418 -11.67 -21.15 12.38
CA ARG A 418 -11.38 -22.60 12.34
C ARG A 418 -12.32 -23.44 13.22
N SER A 419 -13.04 -22.82 14.16
CA SER A 419 -14.03 -23.49 14.99
C SER A 419 -15.44 -23.55 14.38
N ILE A 420 -15.69 -22.91 13.24
CA ILE A 420 -16.98 -22.97 12.54
C ILE A 420 -17.26 -24.42 12.12
N PRO A 421 -18.37 -25.04 12.60
CA PRO A 421 -18.63 -26.44 12.33
C PRO A 421 -19.00 -26.68 10.86
N ASN A 422 -18.52 -27.79 10.31
CA ASN A 422 -19.02 -28.28 9.03
C ASN A 422 -20.34 -29.05 9.27
N SER A 423 -21.43 -28.38 9.01
CA SER A 423 -22.77 -28.96 9.10
C SER A 423 -23.43 -29.20 7.74
N VAL A 424 -22.70 -28.91 6.65
CA VAL A 424 -23.29 -28.88 5.31
C VAL A 424 -23.16 -30.21 4.61
N ASN A 425 -22.00 -30.85 4.70
CA ASN A 425 -21.76 -32.14 4.04
C ASN A 425 -20.76 -32.97 4.86
N LEU A 426 -21.29 -33.95 5.59
CA LEU A 426 -20.49 -34.82 6.46
C LEU A 426 -19.80 -35.95 5.69
N ASP A 427 -20.36 -36.37 4.57
CA ASP A 427 -19.81 -37.45 3.73
C ASP A 427 -18.63 -36.97 2.89
N THR A 428 -18.62 -35.67 2.52
CA THR A 428 -17.54 -35.05 1.78
C THR A 428 -17.13 -33.73 2.48
N PRO A 429 -16.40 -33.82 3.60
CA PRO A 429 -16.09 -32.69 4.47
C PRO A 429 -15.20 -31.60 3.83
N ILE A 430 -14.47 -31.91 2.77
CA ILE A 430 -13.69 -30.92 2.02
C ILE A 430 -14.57 -30.37 0.89
N CYS A 431 -15.16 -29.21 1.14
CA CYS A 431 -16.15 -28.59 0.26
C CYS A 431 -16.23 -27.08 0.50
N ASN A 432 -16.89 -26.36 -0.39
CA ASN A 432 -17.23 -24.97 -0.15
C ASN A 432 -18.34 -24.84 0.93
N THR A 433 -18.73 -23.64 1.29
CA THR A 433 -19.71 -23.41 2.37
C THR A 433 -21.13 -23.85 2.00
N LEU A 434 -21.39 -24.22 0.76
CA LEU A 434 -22.66 -24.74 0.26
C LEU A 434 -22.66 -26.29 0.13
N GLY A 435 -21.53 -26.95 0.47
CA GLY A 435 -21.35 -28.38 0.27
C GLY A 435 -21.00 -28.76 -1.18
N GLU A 436 -20.69 -27.80 -2.00
CA GLU A 436 -20.32 -27.94 -3.41
C GLU A 436 -18.81 -28.02 -3.58
N ALA A 437 -18.33 -28.15 -4.83
CA ALA A 437 -16.91 -28.16 -5.16
C ALA A 437 -16.18 -26.89 -4.68
N CYS A 438 -14.93 -27.08 -4.25
CA CYS A 438 -14.01 -26.01 -3.87
C CYS A 438 -13.45 -25.28 -5.08
N ARG A 439 -13.03 -24.04 -4.87
CA ARG A 439 -12.25 -23.25 -5.85
C ARG A 439 -11.00 -22.72 -5.20
N ASP A 440 -9.88 -22.79 -5.91
CA ASP A 440 -8.63 -22.14 -5.53
C ASP A 440 -7.86 -21.79 -6.79
N SER A 441 -7.36 -20.57 -6.88
CA SER A 441 -6.59 -20.07 -8.04
C SER A 441 -5.25 -20.81 -8.24
N ARG A 442 -4.76 -21.51 -7.22
CA ARG A 442 -3.55 -22.34 -7.29
C ARG A 442 -3.79 -23.68 -7.98
N ILE A 443 -5.02 -24.18 -7.94
CA ILE A 443 -5.34 -25.46 -8.58
C ILE A 443 -5.46 -25.26 -10.07
N ARG A 444 -4.80 -26.12 -10.83
CA ARG A 444 -4.64 -26.02 -12.29
C ARG A 444 -5.97 -25.73 -12.99
N ASN A 445 -5.97 -24.71 -13.84
CA ASN A 445 -7.09 -24.21 -14.64
C ASN A 445 -8.23 -23.55 -13.82
N GLU A 446 -8.05 -23.22 -12.55
CA GLU A 446 -9.03 -22.54 -11.68
C GLU A 446 -10.44 -23.20 -11.68
N ARG A 447 -10.52 -24.47 -12.05
CA ARG A 447 -11.78 -25.21 -12.13
C ARG A 447 -12.22 -25.64 -10.72
N PRO A 448 -13.52 -25.67 -10.46
CA PRO A 448 -14.03 -26.24 -9.23
C PRO A 448 -13.60 -27.71 -9.09
N VAL A 449 -13.15 -28.12 -7.90
CA VAL A 449 -12.70 -29.47 -7.58
C VAL A 449 -13.43 -30.03 -6.38
N GLY A 450 -13.72 -31.30 -6.39
CA GLY A 450 -14.44 -31.98 -5.32
C GLY A 450 -15.97 -31.87 -5.44
N PRO A 451 -16.74 -31.95 -4.32
CA PRO A 451 -16.26 -32.09 -2.94
C PRO A 451 -15.57 -33.43 -2.67
N PHE A 452 -14.75 -33.53 -1.59
CA PHE A 452 -13.93 -34.70 -1.31
C PHE A 452 -14.28 -35.33 0.06
N PRO A 453 -14.24 -36.65 0.16
CA PRO A 453 -14.54 -37.38 1.42
C PRO A 453 -13.41 -37.26 2.46
N ASP A 454 -12.17 -37.07 2.00
CA ASP A 454 -11.00 -37.02 2.86
C ASP A 454 -9.84 -36.25 2.20
N GLU A 455 -8.79 -36.01 2.99
CA GLU A 455 -7.59 -35.31 2.55
C GLU A 455 -6.81 -36.10 1.49
N ALA A 456 -6.86 -37.43 1.53
CA ALA A 456 -6.17 -38.26 0.54
C ALA A 456 -6.77 -38.07 -0.85
N SER A 457 -8.11 -38.05 -0.95
CA SER A 457 -8.83 -37.77 -2.19
C SER A 457 -8.61 -36.33 -2.68
N PHE A 458 -8.57 -35.36 -1.78
CA PHE A 458 -8.23 -33.96 -2.11
C PHE A 458 -6.81 -33.85 -2.67
N SER A 459 -5.84 -34.54 -2.06
CA SER A 459 -4.45 -34.48 -2.51
C SER A 459 -4.25 -35.03 -3.92
N GLN A 460 -5.13 -35.92 -4.41
CA GLN A 460 -5.01 -36.48 -5.76
C GLN A 460 -5.16 -35.43 -6.88
N VAL A 461 -5.79 -34.28 -6.60
CA VAL A 461 -5.88 -33.19 -7.56
C VAL A 461 -4.70 -32.22 -7.50
N LEU A 462 -3.81 -32.40 -6.54
CA LEU A 462 -2.63 -31.59 -6.31
C LEU A 462 -1.36 -32.28 -6.86
N ARG A 463 -0.31 -31.50 -7.14
CA ARG A 463 1.00 -32.05 -7.44
C ARG A 463 1.60 -32.69 -6.19
N PHE A 464 2.44 -33.69 -6.40
CA PHE A 464 3.07 -34.44 -5.32
C PHE A 464 2.03 -34.99 -4.32
N SER A 465 1.01 -35.63 -4.87
CA SER A 465 -0.15 -36.18 -4.09
C SER A 465 0.27 -37.20 -3.02
N ASP A 466 1.39 -37.88 -3.20
CA ASP A 466 1.86 -38.96 -2.33
C ASP A 466 2.79 -38.47 -1.20
N GLU A 467 3.07 -37.17 -1.12
CA GLU A 467 3.88 -36.60 -0.05
C GLU A 467 3.25 -36.81 1.32
N PRO A 468 3.99 -37.31 2.32
CA PRO A 468 3.46 -37.53 3.67
C PRO A 468 2.88 -36.28 4.33
N SER A 469 3.47 -35.12 4.04
CA SER A 469 3.02 -33.82 4.53
C SER A 469 1.64 -33.38 4.00
N ARG A 470 1.04 -34.12 3.07
CA ARG A 470 -0.34 -33.91 2.61
C ARG A 470 -1.34 -34.89 3.27
N ARG A 471 -1.07 -35.32 4.52
CA ARG A 471 -1.90 -36.29 5.25
C ARG A 471 -1.99 -35.98 6.73
N GLY A 472 -3.12 -36.30 7.30
CA GLY A 472 -3.33 -36.30 8.74
C GLY A 472 -3.79 -34.97 9.34
N HIS A 473 -4.18 -34.00 8.53
CA HIS A 473 -4.64 -32.71 8.99
C HIS A 473 -6.13 -32.70 9.33
N ARG A 474 -6.47 -31.83 10.26
CA ARG A 474 -7.89 -31.53 10.54
C ARG A 474 -8.47 -30.73 9.39
N ILE A 475 -9.72 -30.98 9.08
CA ILE A 475 -10.48 -30.15 8.14
C ILE A 475 -11.12 -29.01 8.92
N VAL A 476 -10.81 -27.78 8.53
CA VAL A 476 -11.26 -26.58 9.23
C VAL A 476 -11.85 -25.57 8.24
N PHE A 477 -12.72 -24.70 8.74
CA PHE A 477 -13.21 -23.58 7.94
C PHE A 477 -12.06 -22.61 7.65
N THR A 478 -11.94 -22.22 6.40
CA THR A 478 -10.80 -21.50 5.84
C THR A 478 -11.27 -20.38 4.93
N HIS A 479 -10.65 -19.20 5.02
CA HIS A 479 -10.91 -18.09 4.09
C HIS A 479 -10.43 -18.41 2.68
N ALA A 480 -9.30 -19.10 2.59
CA ALA A 480 -8.64 -19.60 1.37
C ALA A 480 -8.16 -18.51 0.38
N ASP A 481 -8.09 -17.26 0.83
CA ASP A 481 -7.44 -16.14 0.09
C ASP A 481 -7.01 -15.01 1.04
N LEU A 482 -6.48 -15.39 2.21
CA LEU A 482 -6.03 -14.43 3.21
C LEU A 482 -4.71 -13.77 2.78
N ASN A 483 -4.82 -12.58 2.19
CA ASN A 483 -3.70 -11.75 1.77
C ASN A 483 -3.89 -10.30 2.26
N PRO A 484 -2.87 -9.42 2.21
CA PRO A 484 -2.98 -8.10 2.83
C PRO A 484 -3.94 -7.12 2.12
N ARG A 485 -4.46 -7.47 0.95
CA ARG A 485 -5.54 -6.70 0.28
C ARG A 485 -6.89 -6.98 0.91
N ASN A 486 -7.07 -8.18 1.48
CA ASN A 486 -8.32 -8.68 2.04
C ASN A 486 -8.45 -8.44 3.55
N ILE A 487 -7.40 -7.92 4.20
CA ILE A 487 -7.40 -7.50 5.59
C ILE A 487 -7.54 -5.98 5.64
N LEU A 488 -8.61 -5.48 6.26
CA LEU A 488 -8.83 -4.05 6.46
C LEU A 488 -8.33 -3.65 7.85
N VAL A 489 -7.65 -2.51 7.91
CA VAL A 489 -7.13 -1.92 9.15
C VAL A 489 -7.49 -0.44 9.24
N ASP A 490 -7.67 0.07 10.46
CA ASP A 490 -7.91 1.49 10.72
C ASP A 490 -7.22 1.92 12.01
N GLU A 491 -6.93 3.21 12.12
CA GLU A 491 -6.47 3.82 13.38
C GLU A 491 -7.63 3.98 14.35
N VAL A 492 -7.62 3.27 15.44
CA VAL A 492 -8.65 3.33 16.47
C VAL A 492 -8.08 3.74 17.82
N THR A 493 -8.92 4.35 18.65
CA THR A 493 -8.55 4.63 20.04
C THR A 493 -8.54 3.32 20.82
N GLN A 494 -7.39 2.99 21.42
CA GLN A 494 -7.19 1.80 22.22
C GLN A 494 -7.79 1.96 23.62
N LYS A 495 -7.86 0.86 24.38
CA LYS A 495 -8.39 0.86 25.75
C LYS A 495 -7.59 1.76 26.72
N ASP A 496 -6.30 1.97 26.43
CA ASP A 496 -5.40 2.84 27.18
C ASP A 496 -5.48 4.32 26.75
N GLY A 497 -6.37 4.66 25.82
CA GLY A 497 -6.54 6.00 25.27
C GLY A 497 -5.55 6.36 24.16
N SER A 498 -4.55 5.54 23.87
CA SER A 498 -3.62 5.76 22.76
C SER A 498 -4.31 5.49 21.40
N ARG A 499 -3.78 6.04 20.34
CA ARG A 499 -4.20 5.67 18.98
C ARG A 499 -3.28 4.57 18.44
N GLY A 500 -3.84 3.67 17.69
CA GLY A 500 -3.07 2.61 17.06
C GLY A 500 -3.90 1.82 16.05
N TRP A 501 -3.22 1.09 15.18
CA TRP A 501 -3.85 0.30 14.14
C TRP A 501 -4.47 -0.98 14.67
N SER A 502 -5.63 -1.32 14.14
CA SER A 502 -6.35 -2.56 14.48
C SER A 502 -7.05 -3.11 13.24
N VAL A 503 -7.26 -4.41 13.21
CA VAL A 503 -8.06 -5.06 12.15
C VAL A 503 -9.51 -4.64 12.30
N THR A 504 -10.06 -4.07 11.25
CA THR A 504 -11.46 -3.61 11.17
C THR A 504 -12.30 -4.41 10.20
N GLY A 505 -11.69 -5.31 9.45
CA GLY A 505 -12.41 -6.17 8.53
C GLY A 505 -11.57 -7.25 7.86
N ILE A 506 -12.24 -8.35 7.52
CA ILE A 506 -11.73 -9.35 6.57
C ILE A 506 -12.79 -9.48 5.48
N VAL A 507 -12.36 -9.33 4.21
CA VAL A 507 -13.23 -9.26 3.04
C VAL A 507 -12.82 -10.27 1.98
N ASP A 508 -13.66 -10.47 0.96
CA ASP A 508 -13.41 -11.34 -0.19
C ASP A 508 -13.40 -12.84 0.16
N TRP A 509 -14.51 -13.33 0.69
CA TRP A 509 -14.73 -14.70 1.17
C TRP A 509 -15.20 -15.67 0.08
N GLU A 510 -14.97 -15.38 -1.21
CA GLU A 510 -15.51 -16.17 -2.31
C GLU A 510 -14.89 -17.57 -2.47
N PHE A 511 -13.65 -17.76 -1.99
CA PHE A 511 -12.94 -19.04 -2.00
C PHE A 511 -13.12 -19.86 -0.73
N SER A 512 -13.82 -19.32 0.27
CA SER A 512 -13.97 -19.96 1.56
C SER A 512 -14.63 -21.32 1.48
N GLY A 513 -14.21 -22.19 2.39
CA GLY A 513 -14.70 -23.55 2.49
C GLY A 513 -14.03 -24.28 3.65
N TYR A 514 -14.16 -25.60 3.62
CA TYR A 514 -13.55 -26.50 4.59
C TYR A 514 -12.38 -27.21 3.91
N TYR A 515 -11.17 -26.93 4.42
CA TYR A 515 -9.92 -27.41 3.84
C TYR A 515 -9.01 -27.98 4.93
N PRO A 516 -7.96 -28.76 4.58
CA PRO A 516 -6.89 -29.11 5.51
C PRO A 516 -6.31 -27.86 6.18
N GLU A 517 -6.01 -27.94 7.47
CA GLU A 517 -5.68 -26.77 8.29
C GLU A 517 -4.43 -25.98 7.86
N TYR A 518 -3.55 -26.57 7.06
CA TYR A 518 -2.38 -25.89 6.48
C TYR A 518 -2.74 -25.01 5.27
N TRP A 519 -3.91 -25.23 4.64
CA TRP A 519 -4.28 -24.63 3.35
C TRP A 519 -4.27 -23.10 3.34
N GLU A 520 -4.73 -22.48 4.43
CA GLU A 520 -4.69 -21.02 4.59
C GLU A 520 -3.27 -20.47 4.64
N TYR A 521 -2.36 -21.14 5.37
CA TYR A 521 -0.98 -20.72 5.53
C TYR A 521 -0.23 -20.73 4.20
N THR A 522 -0.33 -21.84 3.50
CA THR A 522 0.35 -21.99 2.20
C THR A 522 -0.24 -21.05 1.17
N LYS A 523 -1.54 -20.80 1.20
CA LYS A 523 -2.19 -19.81 0.32
C LYS A 523 -1.77 -18.38 0.63
N ALA A 524 -1.71 -18.00 1.90
CA ALA A 524 -1.28 -16.67 2.31
C ALA A 524 0.17 -16.35 1.89
N LEU A 525 1.05 -17.36 1.79
CA LEU A 525 2.42 -17.24 1.35
C LEU A 525 2.64 -17.49 -0.15
N PHE A 526 1.64 -18.00 -0.86
CA PHE A 526 1.71 -18.25 -2.31
C PHE A 526 2.13 -17.02 -3.12
N GLU A 527 1.54 -15.88 -2.83
CA GLU A 527 1.91 -14.61 -3.45
C GLU A 527 2.95 -13.84 -2.63
N GLY A 528 3.67 -14.50 -1.71
CA GLY A 528 4.61 -13.85 -0.80
C GLY A 528 5.66 -12.98 -1.46
N PHE A 529 6.05 -13.29 -2.71
CA PHE A 529 6.95 -12.46 -3.51
C PHE A 529 6.36 -11.09 -3.92
N ARG A 530 5.03 -10.91 -3.83
CA ARG A 530 4.32 -9.65 -4.11
C ARG A 530 4.22 -8.75 -2.89
N TRP A 531 4.48 -9.31 -1.70
CA TRP A 531 4.27 -8.61 -0.44
C TRP A 531 5.61 -8.22 0.20
N ILE A 532 5.60 -7.20 1.04
CA ILE A 532 6.77 -6.85 1.81
C ILE A 532 7.11 -7.97 2.81
N LYS A 533 8.41 -8.13 3.10
CA LYS A 533 8.92 -9.13 4.05
C LYS A 533 8.16 -9.10 5.38
N ARG A 534 7.92 -7.89 5.92
CA ARG A 534 7.20 -7.69 7.19
C ARG A 534 5.82 -8.35 7.22
N TYR A 535 5.05 -8.31 6.13
CA TYR A 535 3.77 -9.02 6.05
C TYR A 535 3.97 -10.53 6.07
N ASN A 536 4.92 -11.03 5.31
CA ASN A 536 5.22 -12.47 5.29
C ASN A 536 5.67 -12.97 6.68
N ASP A 537 6.45 -12.20 7.41
CA ASP A 537 6.85 -12.51 8.78
C ASP A 537 5.65 -12.52 9.73
N MET A 538 4.74 -11.53 9.61
CA MET A 538 3.47 -11.53 10.36
C MET A 538 2.63 -12.79 10.09
N VAL A 539 2.50 -13.23 8.84
CA VAL A 539 1.78 -14.47 8.48
C VAL A 539 2.43 -15.68 9.15
N LYS A 540 3.76 -15.80 9.10
CA LYS A 540 4.48 -16.88 9.78
C LYS A 540 4.23 -16.87 11.29
N ASP A 541 4.24 -15.71 11.93
CA ASP A 541 3.99 -15.57 13.36
C ASP A 541 2.53 -15.91 13.74
N ILE A 542 1.57 -15.55 12.90
CA ILE A 542 0.18 -15.93 13.10
C ILE A 542 0.03 -17.46 13.07
N PHE A 543 0.58 -18.10 12.04
CA PHE A 543 0.34 -19.52 11.81
C PHE A 543 1.20 -20.44 12.71
N ARG A 544 2.36 -19.99 13.19
CA ARG A 544 3.15 -20.71 14.22
C ARG A 544 2.32 -21.03 15.48
N TYR A 545 1.29 -20.25 15.76
CA TYR A 545 0.37 -20.51 16.86
C TYR A 545 -0.49 -21.77 16.64
N PHE A 546 -0.80 -22.11 15.39
CA PHE A 546 -1.66 -23.24 15.03
C PHE A 546 -0.91 -24.54 14.77
N GLY A 547 0.33 -24.44 14.31
CA GLY A 547 1.18 -25.59 14.00
C GLY A 547 2.40 -25.20 13.19
N ASP A 548 3.25 -26.19 12.94
CA ASP A 548 4.36 -26.06 11.99
C ASP A 548 3.93 -26.69 10.66
N TYR A 549 3.73 -25.85 9.67
CA TYR A 549 3.34 -26.24 8.31
C TYR A 549 4.48 -26.02 7.32
N SER A 550 5.73 -26.09 7.78
CA SER A 550 6.93 -25.86 6.96
C SER A 550 7.06 -26.88 5.84
N ASN A 551 6.75 -28.15 6.13
CA ASN A 551 6.84 -29.24 5.15
C ASN A 551 5.80 -29.09 4.04
N GLU A 552 4.55 -28.71 4.40
CA GLU A 552 3.44 -28.45 3.46
C GLU A 552 3.80 -27.27 2.55
N LEU A 553 4.35 -26.20 3.14
CA LEU A 553 4.82 -25.03 2.39
C LEU A 553 5.97 -25.39 1.43
N GLU A 554 6.92 -26.22 1.84
CA GLU A 554 8.02 -26.68 0.99
C GLU A 554 7.50 -27.45 -0.24
N VAL A 555 6.56 -28.39 -0.02
CA VAL A 555 5.93 -29.16 -1.12
C VAL A 555 5.19 -28.23 -2.09
N GLU A 556 4.45 -27.27 -1.59
CA GLU A 556 3.75 -26.31 -2.44
C GLU A 556 4.72 -25.37 -3.15
N THR A 557 5.76 -24.86 -2.49
CA THR A 557 6.78 -24.01 -3.12
C THR A 557 7.45 -24.76 -4.28
N ARG A 558 7.82 -26.01 -4.08
CA ARG A 558 8.36 -26.87 -5.14
C ARG A 558 7.37 -27.05 -6.30
N SER A 559 6.07 -27.15 -6.00
CA SER A 559 5.02 -27.21 -7.04
C SER A 559 4.95 -25.92 -7.85
N TRP A 560 5.04 -24.76 -7.19
CA TRP A 560 5.00 -23.45 -7.85
C TRP A 560 6.20 -23.22 -8.77
N GLU A 561 7.40 -23.60 -8.32
CA GLU A 561 8.64 -23.47 -9.09
C GLU A 561 8.62 -24.32 -10.37
N MET A 562 7.86 -25.39 -10.39
CA MET A 562 7.68 -26.23 -11.58
C MET A 562 6.62 -25.68 -12.57
N GLY A 563 6.00 -24.54 -12.25
CA GLY A 563 4.98 -23.88 -13.07
C GLY A 563 3.57 -24.49 -12.89
N ASP A 564 2.53 -23.70 -13.25
CA ASP A 564 1.13 -24.09 -13.31
C ASP A 564 0.41 -24.46 -12.00
N GLY A 565 0.78 -23.88 -10.86
CA GLY A 565 0.06 -24.05 -9.58
C GLY A 565 0.50 -25.27 -8.74
N VAL A 566 -0.31 -25.64 -7.76
CA VAL A 566 -0.07 -26.74 -6.80
C VAL A 566 -0.65 -28.07 -7.24
#